data_b0cf28c2731a3c38942e210a779ae0e0
#
_entry.id   b0cf28c2731a3c38942e210a779ae0e0
#
_cell.length_a   1.000
_cell.length_b   1.000
_cell.length_c   1.000
_cell.angle_alpha   90.00
_cell.angle_beta   90.00
_cell.angle_gamma   90.00
#
_symmetry.space_group_name_H-M   'P 1'
#
loop_
_entity.id
_entity.type
_entity.pdbx_description
1 polymer ?
#
loop_
_entity_poly.entity_id
_entity_poly.type
_entity_poly.pdbx_seq_one_letter_code
_entity_poly.pdbx_strand_id
1 'polypeptide(L)'
;MPQRFKVIALTVAAVFICYIDRVVISLAIIPMSEEAGWTETQKGIVLGSFYIGYMITQIWGGLLSDRIGAKIVLGVGLVVWSLFTLITPWAFFGGFIALIIARVGMGLGEGITFPAWHSLYARWIPFSERARSVAITN
;
A
#
# COMPACT_ATOMS: atom_id res chain seq x y z
N MET A 1 -25.73 12.45 2.60
CA MET A 1 -24.51 12.58 1.79
C MET A 1 -24.54 11.59 0.63
N PRO A 2 -24.35 12.01 -0.61
CA PRO A 2 -24.31 11.09 -1.73
C PRO A 2 -23.22 10.04 -1.52
N GLN A 3 -23.49 8.79 -1.92
CA GLN A 3 -22.58 7.66 -1.71
C GLN A 3 -21.18 7.90 -2.31
N ARG A 4 -21.12 8.65 -3.42
CA ARG A 4 -19.87 9.01 -4.10
C ARG A 4 -18.89 9.78 -3.21
N PHE A 5 -19.38 10.70 -2.36
CA PHE A 5 -18.51 11.46 -1.45
C PHE A 5 -17.94 10.59 -0.33
N LYS A 6 -18.68 9.58 0.12
CA LYS A 6 -18.17 8.59 1.08
C LYS A 6 -17.05 7.75 0.47
N VAL A 7 -17.21 7.35 -0.79
CA VAL A 7 -16.17 6.60 -1.53
C VAL A 7 -14.91 7.44 -1.67
N ILE A 8 -15.02 8.71 -2.08
CA ILE A 8 -13.89 9.62 -2.20
C ILE A 8 -13.20 9.80 -0.84
N ALA A 9 -13.93 10.10 0.21
CA ALA A 9 -13.38 10.33 1.54
C ALA A 9 -12.64 9.11 2.09
N LEU A 10 -13.21 7.92 1.94
CA LEU A 10 -12.56 6.67 2.37
C LEU A 10 -11.30 6.37 1.55
N THR A 11 -11.33 6.64 0.24
CA THR A 11 -10.15 6.45 -0.62
C THR A 11 -9.04 7.43 -0.27
N VAL A 12 -9.38 8.71 -0.05
CA VAL A 12 -8.41 9.73 0.40
C VAL A 12 -7.78 9.32 1.72
N ALA A 13 -8.57 8.85 2.69
CA ALA A 13 -8.06 8.37 3.97
C ALA A 13 -7.12 7.16 3.79
N ALA A 14 -7.48 6.20 2.95
CA ALA A 14 -6.64 5.04 2.67
C ALA A 14 -5.30 5.43 2.02
N VAL A 15 -5.33 6.29 1.02
CA VAL A 15 -4.11 6.79 0.34
C VAL A 15 -3.24 7.59 1.32
N PHE A 16 -3.84 8.42 2.16
CA PHE A 16 -3.12 9.19 3.18
C PHE A 16 -2.38 8.27 4.17
N ILE A 17 -3.02 7.20 4.63
CA ILE A 17 -2.39 6.20 5.50
C ILE A 17 -1.24 5.49 4.77
N CYS A 18 -1.39 5.14 3.48
CA CYS A 18 -0.32 4.56 2.67
C CYS A 18 0.93 5.46 2.64
N TYR A 19 0.75 6.76 2.47
CA TYR A 19 1.87 7.71 2.48
C TYR A 19 2.52 7.85 3.86
N ILE A 20 1.73 7.85 4.93
CA ILE A 20 2.25 7.84 6.30
C ILE A 20 3.15 6.62 6.53
N ASP A 21 2.70 5.43 6.17
CA ASP A 21 3.48 4.20 6.33
C ASP A 21 4.82 4.25 5.59
N ARG A 22 4.85 4.82 4.39
CA ARG A 22 6.10 5.00 3.63
C ARG A 22 7.08 5.94 4.32
N VAL A 23 6.58 7.04 4.86
CA VAL A 23 7.41 8.00 5.59
C VAL A 23 7.90 7.39 6.90
N VAL A 24 7.03 6.72 7.63
CA VAL A 24 7.38 6.10 8.93
C VAL A 24 8.50 5.07 8.76
N ILE A 25 8.44 4.19 7.76
CA ILE A 25 9.51 3.21 7.56
C ILE A 25 10.83 3.86 7.14
N SER A 26 10.77 4.93 6.34
CA SER A 26 11.97 5.67 5.94
C SER A 26 12.69 6.30 7.13
N LEU A 27 11.96 6.69 8.16
CA LEU A 27 12.52 7.18 9.41
C LEU A 27 12.93 6.05 10.34
N ALA A 28 12.11 5.01 10.46
CA ALA A 28 12.34 3.88 11.35
C ALA A 28 13.56 3.03 10.95
N ILE A 29 13.91 3.00 9.65
CA ILE A 29 15.06 2.22 9.16
C ILE A 29 16.38 2.70 9.77
N ILE A 30 16.49 3.97 10.16
CA ILE A 30 17.69 4.55 10.73
C ILE A 30 18.03 3.87 12.05
N PRO A 31 17.21 3.97 13.13
CA PRO A 31 17.51 3.29 14.38
C PRO A 31 17.51 1.76 14.25
N MET A 32 16.67 1.18 13.37
CA MET A 32 16.68 -0.25 13.12
C MET A 32 18.02 -0.74 12.56
N SER A 33 18.61 0.01 11.65
CA SER A 33 19.89 -0.35 11.05
C SER A 33 21.06 -0.17 12.03
N GLU A 34 21.00 0.81 12.91
CA GLU A 34 22.00 1.01 13.97
C GLU A 34 21.97 -0.14 14.97
N GLU A 35 20.79 -0.53 15.42
CA GLU A 35 20.58 -1.63 16.36
C GLU A 35 21.02 -2.98 15.77
N ALA A 36 20.71 -3.24 14.51
CA ALA A 36 21.00 -4.49 13.81
C ALA A 36 22.42 -4.51 13.17
N GLY A 37 23.13 -3.37 13.11
CA GLY A 37 24.42 -3.26 12.47
C GLY A 37 24.39 -3.40 10.95
N TRP A 38 23.33 -2.91 10.29
CA TRP A 38 23.17 -3.03 8.85
C TRP A 38 24.02 -2.03 8.08
N THR A 39 24.49 -2.50 6.92
CA THR A 39 25.16 -1.63 5.94
C THR A 39 24.14 -0.79 5.17
N GLU A 40 24.59 0.26 4.48
CA GLU A 40 23.74 1.08 3.62
C GLU A 40 23.05 0.25 2.51
N THR A 41 23.76 -0.75 1.99
CA THR A 41 23.19 -1.69 1.01
C THR A 41 22.04 -2.49 1.59
N GLN A 42 22.15 -2.97 2.83
CA GLN A 42 21.11 -3.72 3.51
C GLN A 42 19.88 -2.84 3.79
N LYS A 43 20.05 -1.59 4.18
CA LYS A 43 18.96 -0.62 4.30
C LYS A 43 18.23 -0.45 2.96
N GLY A 44 19.00 -0.28 1.89
CA GLY A 44 18.45 -0.15 0.53
C GLY A 44 17.65 -1.38 0.09
N ILE A 45 18.10 -2.58 0.44
CA ILE A 45 17.40 -3.84 0.15
C ILE A 45 16.06 -3.90 0.91
N VAL A 46 16.04 -3.55 2.18
CA VAL A 46 14.80 -3.52 2.98
C VAL A 46 13.79 -2.53 2.42
N LEU A 47 14.23 -1.32 2.10
CA LEU A 47 13.35 -0.30 1.50
C LEU A 47 12.89 -0.70 0.09
N GLY A 48 13.78 -1.26 -0.72
CA GLY A 48 13.50 -1.68 -2.09
C GLY A 48 12.60 -2.92 -2.18
N SER A 49 12.65 -3.82 -1.22
CA SER A 49 11.86 -5.06 -1.20
C SER A 49 10.35 -4.80 -1.21
N PHE A 50 9.91 -3.73 -0.58
CA PHE A 50 8.53 -3.25 -0.64
C PHE A 50 8.06 -3.04 -2.10
N TYR A 51 8.89 -2.39 -2.91
CA TYR A 51 8.54 -2.07 -4.29
C TYR A 51 8.45 -3.31 -5.19
N ILE A 52 9.13 -4.40 -4.86
CA ILE A 52 9.00 -5.67 -5.59
C ILE A 52 7.57 -6.20 -5.47
N GLY A 53 7.04 -6.30 -4.27
CA GLY A 53 5.65 -6.68 -4.04
C GLY A 53 4.66 -5.69 -4.65
N TYR A 54 4.94 -4.40 -4.49
CA TYR A 54 4.13 -3.32 -5.04
C TYR A 54 3.99 -3.41 -6.58
N MET A 55 5.08 -3.61 -7.30
CA MET A 55 5.06 -3.71 -8.76
C MET A 55 4.30 -4.95 -9.25
N ILE A 56 4.45 -6.08 -8.59
CA ILE A 56 3.76 -7.32 -8.94
C ILE A 56 2.24 -7.11 -8.88
N THR A 57 1.75 -6.60 -7.77
CA THR A 57 0.30 -6.42 -7.58
C THR A 57 -0.27 -5.23 -8.33
N GLN A 58 0.52 -4.23 -8.65
CA GLN A 58 0.08 -3.11 -9.46
C GLN A 58 -0.32 -3.54 -10.87
N ILE A 59 0.40 -4.50 -11.44
CA ILE A 59 0.06 -5.07 -12.76
C ILE A 59 -1.22 -5.92 -12.68
N TRP A 60 -1.30 -6.81 -11.70
CA TRP A 60 -2.42 -7.75 -11.55
C TRP A 60 -3.67 -7.13 -10.91
N GLY A 61 -3.50 -6.07 -10.13
CA GLY A 61 -4.57 -5.44 -9.37
C GLY A 61 -5.69 -4.89 -10.23
N GLY A 62 -5.36 -4.33 -11.39
CA GLY A 62 -6.35 -3.86 -12.36
C GLY A 62 -7.23 -5.00 -12.88
N LEU A 63 -6.62 -6.06 -13.36
CA LEU A 63 -7.33 -7.26 -13.85
C LEU A 63 -8.19 -7.91 -12.76
N LEU A 64 -7.68 -7.97 -11.55
CA LEU A 64 -8.40 -8.55 -10.42
C LEU A 64 -9.60 -7.68 -10.00
N SER A 65 -9.43 -6.35 -10.02
CA SER A 65 -10.51 -5.40 -9.73
C SER A 65 -11.65 -5.49 -10.74
N ASP A 66 -11.33 -5.77 -12.00
CA ASP A 66 -12.34 -5.94 -13.06
C ASP A 66 -13.11 -7.26 -12.93
N ARG A 67 -12.45 -8.32 -12.45
CA ARG A 67 -13.06 -9.65 -12.31
C ARG A 67 -13.86 -9.83 -11.03
N ILE A 68 -13.31 -9.45 -9.90
CA ILE A 68 -13.90 -9.71 -8.56
C ILE A 68 -14.67 -8.49 -8.05
N GLY A 69 -14.32 -7.31 -8.50
CA GLY A 69 -14.88 -6.03 -8.06
C GLY A 69 -13.89 -5.21 -7.25
N ALA A 70 -13.78 -3.92 -7.60
CA ALA A 70 -12.83 -2.99 -7.01
C ALA A 70 -12.96 -2.86 -5.49
N LYS A 71 -14.19 -2.89 -4.98
CA LYS A 71 -14.47 -2.76 -3.53
C LYS A 71 -13.89 -3.91 -2.72
N ILE A 72 -14.03 -5.15 -3.20
CA ILE A 72 -13.51 -6.35 -2.53
C ILE A 72 -11.99 -6.36 -2.59
N VAL A 73 -11.43 -6.07 -3.77
CA VAL A 73 -9.98 -6.02 -3.98
C VAL A 73 -9.33 -4.96 -3.10
N LEU A 74 -9.92 -3.76 -3.02
CA LEU A 74 -9.45 -2.70 -2.15
C LEU A 74 -9.49 -3.11 -0.66
N GLY A 75 -10.57 -3.72 -0.22
CA GLY A 75 -10.73 -4.22 1.15
C GLY A 75 -9.71 -5.30 1.51
N VAL A 76 -9.50 -6.27 0.64
CA VAL A 76 -8.49 -7.33 0.82
C VAL A 76 -7.09 -6.74 0.85
N GLY A 77 -6.77 -5.82 -0.05
CA GLY A 77 -5.48 -5.13 -0.08
C GLY A 77 -5.19 -4.39 1.22
N LEU A 78 -6.17 -3.66 1.76
CA LEU A 78 -6.05 -2.96 3.04
C LEU A 78 -5.82 -3.92 4.21
N VAL A 79 -6.54 -5.04 4.26
CA VAL A 79 -6.37 -6.06 5.31
C VAL A 79 -4.99 -6.69 5.24
N VAL A 80 -4.55 -7.12 4.07
CA VAL A 80 -3.22 -7.71 3.86
C VAL A 80 -2.12 -6.73 4.25
N TRP A 81 -2.19 -5.50 3.76
CA TRP A 81 -1.24 -4.45 4.10
C TRP A 81 -1.20 -4.17 5.60
N SER A 82 -2.35 -4.02 6.25
CA SER A 82 -2.44 -3.75 7.69
C SER A 82 -1.85 -4.90 8.53
N LEU A 83 -2.10 -6.15 8.15
CA LEU A 83 -1.52 -7.32 8.82
C LEU A 83 0.01 -7.33 8.74
N PHE A 84 0.58 -7.08 7.55
CA PHE A 84 2.03 -7.02 7.40
C PHE A 84 2.65 -5.81 8.10
N THR A 85 1.95 -4.68 8.17
CA THR A 85 2.38 -3.52 8.96
C THR A 85 2.44 -3.88 10.45
N LEU A 86 1.43 -4.56 10.97
CA LEU A 86 1.41 -5.02 12.37
C LEU A 86 2.52 -6.04 12.67
N ILE A 87 2.82 -6.92 11.74
CA ILE A 87 3.85 -7.96 11.88
C ILE A 87 5.27 -7.38 11.79
N THR A 88 5.46 -6.24 11.15
CA THR A 88 6.78 -5.64 10.91
C THR A 88 7.68 -5.54 12.14
N PRO A 89 7.24 -5.11 13.34
CA PRO A 89 8.10 -5.08 14.54
C PRO A 89 8.61 -6.47 14.94
N TRP A 90 7.76 -7.49 14.88
CA TRP A 90 8.18 -8.86 15.18
C TRP A 90 9.08 -9.45 14.09
N ALA A 91 8.83 -9.11 12.83
CA ALA A 91 9.67 -9.50 11.70
C ALA A 91 11.08 -8.92 11.83
N PHE A 92 11.23 -7.70 12.35
CA PHE A 92 12.54 -7.11 12.64
C PHE A 92 13.33 -7.96 13.66
N PHE A 93 12.69 -8.39 14.74
CA PHE A 93 13.32 -9.29 15.73
C PHE A 93 13.56 -10.71 15.19
N GLY A 94 12.78 -11.15 14.22
CA GLY A 94 12.96 -12.44 13.52
C GLY A 94 14.12 -12.50 12.54
N GLY A 95 14.77 -11.36 12.25
CA GLY A 95 15.94 -11.26 11.40
C GLY A 95 15.70 -10.51 10.09
N PHE A 96 16.77 -10.31 9.34
CA PHE A 96 16.78 -9.55 8.08
C PHE A 96 15.85 -10.14 7.01
N ILE A 97 15.88 -11.46 6.82
CA ILE A 97 15.05 -12.14 5.82
C ILE A 97 13.55 -12.05 6.19
N ALA A 98 13.21 -12.22 7.47
CA ALA A 98 11.83 -12.09 7.95
C ALA A 98 11.28 -10.69 7.69
N LEU A 99 12.09 -9.67 7.89
CA LEU A 99 11.71 -8.28 7.60
C LEU A 99 11.51 -8.05 6.10
N ILE A 100 12.37 -8.60 5.24
CA ILE A 100 12.19 -8.51 3.78
C ILE A 100 10.88 -9.15 3.35
N ILE A 101 10.55 -10.34 3.86
CA ILE A 101 9.28 -11.02 3.57
C ILE A 101 8.09 -10.17 4.00
N ALA A 102 8.13 -9.59 5.18
CA ALA A 102 7.09 -8.68 5.67
C ALA A 102 6.94 -7.44 4.77
N ARG A 103 8.04 -6.88 4.32
CA ARG A 103 8.04 -5.71 3.41
C ARG A 103 7.47 -6.04 2.03
N VAL A 104 7.82 -7.18 1.46
CA VAL A 104 7.25 -7.66 0.19
C VAL A 104 5.75 -7.89 0.34
N GLY A 105 5.30 -8.55 1.40
CA GLY A 105 3.89 -8.76 1.69
C GLY A 105 3.10 -7.46 1.86
N MET A 106 3.69 -6.48 2.55
CA MET A 106 3.12 -5.14 2.68
C MET A 106 2.98 -4.44 1.32
N GLY A 107 4.00 -4.54 0.46
CA GLY A 107 3.98 -4.04 -0.91
C GLY A 107 2.90 -4.72 -1.76
N LEU A 108 2.71 -6.03 -1.62
CA LEU A 108 1.62 -6.76 -2.28
C LEU A 108 0.23 -6.21 -1.92
N GLY A 109 0.01 -5.93 -0.64
CA GLY A 109 -1.25 -5.35 -0.17
C GLY A 109 -1.47 -3.91 -0.64
N GLU A 110 -0.45 -3.07 -0.55
CA GLU A 110 -0.55 -1.66 -0.94
C GLU A 110 -0.57 -1.45 -2.45
N GLY A 111 0.19 -2.24 -3.21
CA GLY A 111 0.26 -2.12 -4.67
C GLY A 111 -1.07 -2.37 -5.37
N ILE A 112 -1.92 -3.23 -4.83
CA ILE A 112 -3.25 -3.50 -5.36
C ILE A 112 -4.24 -2.35 -5.12
N THR A 113 -3.96 -1.49 -4.15
CA THR A 113 -4.84 -0.39 -3.75
C THR A 113 -5.01 0.65 -4.87
N PHE A 114 -3.92 1.03 -5.54
CA PHE A 114 -3.97 2.05 -6.60
C PHE A 114 -4.85 1.66 -7.80
N PRO A 115 -4.64 0.50 -8.46
CA PRO A 115 -5.54 0.09 -9.54
C PRO A 115 -6.98 -0.12 -9.06
N ALA A 116 -7.17 -0.60 -7.83
CA ALA A 116 -8.49 -0.84 -7.27
C ALA A 116 -9.28 0.46 -7.08
N TRP A 117 -8.69 1.51 -6.52
CA TRP A 117 -9.42 2.76 -6.34
C TRP A 117 -9.65 3.51 -7.67
N HIS A 118 -8.77 3.40 -8.64
CA HIS A 118 -9.01 3.92 -9.99
C HIS A 118 -10.22 3.22 -10.65
N SER A 119 -10.29 1.90 -10.55
CA SER A 119 -11.44 1.12 -11.03
C SER A 119 -12.73 1.49 -10.29
N LEU A 120 -12.64 1.72 -8.98
CA LEU A 120 -13.78 2.16 -8.16
C LEU A 120 -14.28 3.54 -8.61
N TYR A 121 -13.38 4.49 -8.86
CA TYR A 121 -13.75 5.82 -9.35
C TYR A 121 -14.38 5.78 -10.74
N ALA A 122 -13.91 4.89 -11.60
CA ALA A 122 -14.49 4.70 -12.92
C ALA A 122 -15.95 4.24 -12.87
N ARG A 123 -16.37 3.55 -11.81
CA ARG A 123 -17.73 3.05 -11.63
C ARG A 123 -18.65 4.00 -10.86
N TRP A 124 -18.12 4.73 -9.87
CA TRP A 124 -18.92 5.51 -8.92
C TRP A 124 -18.94 7.01 -9.19
N ILE A 125 -17.99 7.54 -9.98
CA ILE A 125 -17.84 8.97 -10.20
C ILE A 125 -18.15 9.29 -11.66
N PRO A 126 -19.03 10.29 -11.93
CA PRO A 126 -19.30 10.78 -13.27
C PRO A 126 -18.02 11.24 -13.97
N PHE A 127 -17.96 11.06 -15.28
CA PHE A 127 -16.79 11.38 -16.08
C PHE A 127 -16.30 12.82 -15.89
N SER A 128 -17.23 13.77 -15.75
CA SER A 128 -16.96 15.21 -15.55
C SER A 128 -16.25 15.54 -14.23
N GLU A 129 -16.45 14.73 -13.19
CA GLU A 129 -15.86 14.95 -11.85
C GLU A 129 -14.66 14.08 -11.58
N ARG A 130 -14.36 13.12 -12.47
CA ARG A 130 -13.34 12.07 -12.25
C ARG A 130 -11.93 12.65 -12.11
N ALA A 131 -11.54 13.57 -13.00
CA ALA A 131 -10.24 14.20 -12.96
C ALA A 131 -10.02 15.00 -11.66
N ARG A 132 -11.04 15.72 -11.21
CA ARG A 132 -11.00 16.48 -9.96
C ARG A 132 -10.90 15.54 -8.74
N SER A 133 -11.65 14.45 -8.74
CA SER A 133 -11.61 13.47 -7.65
C SER A 133 -10.24 12.78 -7.54
N VAL A 134 -9.63 12.45 -8.67
CA VAL A 134 -8.26 11.90 -8.72
C VAL A 134 -7.25 12.92 -8.18
N ALA A 135 -7.36 14.18 -8.57
CA ALA A 135 -6.47 15.23 -8.10
C ALA A 135 -6.56 15.49 -6.58
N ILE A 136 -7.74 15.29 -5.98
CA ILE A 136 -7.91 15.42 -4.52
C ILE A 136 -7.32 14.23 -3.77
N THR A 137 -7.30 13.05 -4.40
CA THR A 137 -6.83 11.80 -3.78
C THR A 137 -5.31 11.65 -3.82
N ASN A 138 -4.64 12.19 -4.84
CA ASN A 138 -3.19 12.19 -4.97
C ASN A 138 -2.53 13.41 -4.33
#